data_83fef126f42350cd7f4e82ebac1d2215
#
_entry.id   83fef126f42350cd7f4e82ebac1d2215
#
_cell.length_a   1.000
_cell.length_b   1.000
_cell.length_c   1.000
_cell.angle_alpha   90.00
_cell.angle_beta   90.00
_cell.angle_gamma   90.00
#
_symmetry.space_group_name_H-M   'P 1'
#
loop_
_entity.id
_entity.type
_entity.pdbx_description
1 polymer ?
#
loop_
_entity_poly.entity_id
_entity_poly.type
_entity_poly.pdbx_seq_one_letter_code
_entity_poly.pdbx_strand_id
1 'polypeptide(L)'
;MSDFCQSIYMQPIKNWIKKNFSSWVYREKVKPVRKAELLHHVRQLGKSTSSRLSDASFNIFTYHGEDGIIAYLLEQLDNVPKQFVDIGAGDCVKNNCACLAFHFNWNGLFIDKNGDQLSIGRKFYKKKIEKGAAIRFLASEVSVENVNEIIAKAGISNEVGLLSIDIDGNDYWIWKALYIIQPCIVVIEAKVEFGHHNIVVPYGPENHHSADNRYNGASVEALVKLGKEKGYKLVGANVQGYNLFFVKNNEDLSAATPDDILVHPETVRSFYPESFLNEHKFVKA
;
A
#
# COMPACT_ATOMS: atom_id res chain seq x y z
N MET A 1 31.78 34.95 -8.56
CA MET A 1 30.62 35.52 -7.79
C MET A 1 29.24 35.25 -8.45
N SER A 2 29.09 34.28 -9.37
CA SER A 2 27.85 34.08 -10.16
C SER A 2 27.05 32.85 -9.82
N ASP A 3 27.60 31.84 -9.21
CA ASP A 3 26.87 30.57 -9.02
C ASP A 3 26.19 30.43 -7.65
N PHE A 4 26.60 31.16 -6.66
CA PHE A 4 26.03 31.09 -5.31
C PHE A 4 24.70 31.89 -5.17
N CYS A 5 24.53 32.96 -5.97
CA CYS A 5 23.28 33.75 -5.98
C CYS A 5 22.13 33.09 -6.72
N GLN A 6 22.39 32.26 -7.75
CA GLN A 6 21.33 31.57 -8.49
C GLN A 6 20.67 30.45 -7.67
N SER A 7 21.39 29.81 -6.74
CA SER A 7 20.85 28.70 -5.96
C SER A 7 19.81 29.15 -4.91
N ILE A 8 19.98 30.33 -4.33
CA ILE A 8 19.12 30.83 -3.24
C ILE A 8 17.74 31.31 -3.77
N TYR A 9 17.69 31.90 -4.97
CA TYR A 9 16.44 32.37 -5.57
C TYR A 9 15.64 31.26 -6.28
N MET A 10 16.29 30.19 -6.72
CA MET A 10 15.66 29.10 -7.43
C MET A 10 14.95 28.08 -6.51
N GLN A 11 15.34 27.99 -5.25
CA GLN A 11 14.75 27.03 -4.31
C GLN A 11 13.28 27.35 -3.95
N PRO A 12 12.92 28.60 -3.66
CA PRO A 12 11.51 28.98 -3.45
C PRO A 12 10.64 28.75 -4.69
N ILE A 13 11.18 29.04 -5.89
CA ILE A 13 10.48 28.83 -7.16
C ILE A 13 10.31 27.34 -7.45
N LYS A 14 11.35 26.50 -7.23
CA LYS A 14 11.24 25.04 -7.35
C LYS A 14 10.23 24.46 -6.36
N ASN A 15 10.20 24.93 -5.13
CA ASN A 15 9.23 24.52 -4.12
C ASN A 15 7.82 25.00 -4.46
N TRP A 16 7.66 26.19 -5.01
CA TRP A 16 6.38 26.71 -5.50
C TRP A 16 5.87 25.92 -6.71
N ILE A 17 6.75 25.61 -7.69
CA ILE A 17 6.41 24.77 -8.85
C ILE A 17 6.06 23.35 -8.37
N LYS A 18 6.85 22.74 -7.49
CA LYS A 18 6.57 21.41 -6.95
C LYS A 18 5.24 21.36 -6.21
N LYS A 19 4.92 22.40 -5.43
CA LYS A 19 3.66 22.54 -4.68
C LYS A 19 2.45 22.77 -5.57
N ASN A 20 2.58 23.59 -6.61
CA ASN A 20 1.46 23.91 -7.52
C ASN A 20 1.32 22.87 -8.63
N PHE A 21 2.42 22.24 -9.08
CA PHE A 21 2.39 21.13 -10.01
C PHE A 21 1.76 19.88 -9.38
N SER A 22 2.05 19.60 -8.10
CA SER A 22 1.35 18.53 -7.38
C SER A 22 -0.16 18.78 -7.31
N SER A 23 -0.58 20.01 -6.98
CA SER A 23 -2.01 20.36 -6.93
C SER A 23 -2.71 20.24 -8.28
N TRP A 24 -2.03 20.54 -9.38
CA TRP A 24 -2.55 20.38 -10.73
C TRP A 24 -2.67 18.89 -11.12
N VAL A 25 -1.64 18.11 -10.88
CA VAL A 25 -1.65 16.65 -11.10
C VAL A 25 -2.76 15.99 -10.29
N TYR A 26 -2.97 16.41 -9.05
CA TYR A 26 -4.07 15.89 -8.22
C TYR A 26 -5.45 16.25 -8.78
N ARG A 27 -5.65 17.47 -9.30
CA ARG A 27 -6.92 17.85 -9.93
C ARG A 27 -7.24 17.00 -11.15
N GLU A 28 -6.23 16.64 -11.95
CA GLU A 28 -6.42 15.75 -13.11
C GLU A 28 -6.80 14.32 -12.67
N LYS A 29 -6.21 13.82 -11.58
CA LYS A 29 -6.52 12.49 -11.04
C LYS A 29 -7.93 12.36 -10.47
N VAL A 30 -8.52 13.44 -10.00
CA VAL A 30 -9.85 13.42 -9.36
C VAL A 30 -11.02 13.63 -10.32
N LYS A 31 -10.80 13.62 -11.62
CA LYS A 31 -11.88 13.78 -12.60
C LYS A 31 -12.89 12.62 -12.49
N PRO A 32 -14.20 12.89 -12.53
CA PRO A 32 -15.24 11.85 -12.58
C PRO A 32 -15.04 10.85 -13.73
N VAL A 33 -14.46 11.32 -14.85
CA VAL A 33 -14.13 10.48 -16.02
C VAL A 33 -13.20 9.33 -15.63
N ARG A 34 -12.14 9.58 -14.84
CA ARG A 34 -11.20 8.54 -14.41
C ARG A 34 -11.88 7.43 -13.59
N LYS A 35 -12.84 7.80 -12.73
CA LYS A 35 -13.66 6.81 -12.01
C LYS A 35 -14.50 5.97 -12.96
N ALA A 36 -15.11 6.59 -13.97
CA ALA A 36 -15.95 5.87 -14.93
C ALA A 36 -15.11 4.91 -15.80
N GLU A 37 -13.90 5.34 -16.21
CA GLU A 37 -12.93 4.52 -16.91
C GLU A 37 -12.51 3.31 -16.08
N LEU A 38 -12.16 3.51 -14.80
CA LEU A 38 -11.82 2.45 -13.86
C LEU A 38 -12.95 1.41 -13.76
N LEU A 39 -14.18 1.87 -13.49
CA LEU A 39 -15.33 0.97 -13.36
C LEU A 39 -15.65 0.22 -14.65
N HIS A 40 -15.48 0.87 -15.80
CA HIS A 40 -15.63 0.22 -17.09
C HIS A 40 -14.59 -0.88 -17.29
N HIS A 41 -13.30 -0.58 -17.03
CA HIS A 41 -12.20 -1.53 -17.10
C HIS A 41 -12.44 -2.77 -16.24
N VAL A 42 -12.76 -2.57 -14.96
CA VAL A 42 -13.04 -3.66 -14.01
C VAL A 42 -14.22 -4.54 -14.45
N ARG A 43 -15.31 -3.93 -14.94
CA ARG A 43 -16.48 -4.69 -15.43
C ARG A 43 -16.20 -5.51 -16.69
N GLN A 44 -15.30 -5.06 -17.54
CA GLN A 44 -14.87 -5.85 -18.70
C GLN A 44 -14.12 -7.11 -18.27
N LEU A 45 -13.28 -7.00 -17.25
CA LEU A 45 -12.51 -8.13 -16.69
C LEU A 45 -13.39 -9.13 -15.95
N GLY A 46 -14.39 -8.68 -15.20
CA GLY A 46 -15.32 -9.57 -14.48
C GLY A 46 -16.09 -10.55 -15.36
N LYS A 47 -16.01 -10.39 -16.69
CA LYS A 47 -16.56 -11.31 -17.69
C LYS A 47 -15.53 -12.30 -18.26
N SER A 48 -14.25 -12.19 -17.85
CA SER A 48 -13.16 -13.03 -18.31
C SER A 48 -12.81 -14.09 -17.27
N THR A 49 -12.81 -15.37 -17.64
CA THR A 49 -12.56 -16.50 -16.76
C THR A 49 -11.07 -16.82 -16.54
N SER A 50 -10.14 -16.07 -17.13
CA SER A 50 -8.71 -16.39 -17.12
C SER A 50 -7.76 -15.23 -16.87
N SER A 51 -8.22 -14.14 -16.24
CA SER A 51 -7.37 -12.98 -16.01
C SER A 51 -6.53 -13.14 -14.72
N ARG A 52 -5.24 -12.80 -14.81
CA ARG A 52 -4.40 -12.59 -13.64
C ARG A 52 -4.90 -11.34 -12.90
N LEU A 53 -4.70 -11.30 -11.58
CA LEU A 53 -5.10 -10.11 -10.78
C LEU A 53 -4.44 -8.83 -11.32
N SER A 54 -3.19 -8.92 -11.79
CA SER A 54 -2.46 -7.80 -12.43
C SER A 54 -3.11 -7.26 -13.70
N ASP A 55 -3.98 -8.02 -14.37
CA ASP A 55 -4.69 -7.54 -15.56
C ASP A 55 -5.72 -6.47 -15.21
N ALA A 56 -6.14 -6.41 -13.94
CA ALA A 56 -7.00 -5.36 -13.40
C ALA A 56 -6.27 -4.04 -13.13
N SER A 57 -4.96 -3.95 -13.39
CA SER A 57 -4.17 -2.74 -13.14
C SER A 57 -4.75 -1.50 -13.79
N PHE A 58 -4.97 -0.46 -12.99
CA PHE A 58 -5.43 0.85 -13.46
C PHE A 58 -5.02 1.92 -12.45
N ASN A 59 -4.45 3.04 -12.92
CA ASN A 59 -3.94 4.11 -12.06
C ASN A 59 -4.85 5.32 -12.06
N ILE A 60 -5.34 5.71 -10.89
CA ILE A 60 -5.92 7.03 -10.62
C ILE A 60 -5.03 7.77 -9.60
N PHE A 61 -4.76 7.15 -8.45
CA PHE A 61 -3.97 7.69 -7.35
C PHE A 61 -2.66 6.92 -7.16
N THR A 62 -2.66 5.62 -7.42
CA THR A 62 -1.49 4.75 -7.30
C THR A 62 -0.56 4.83 -8.52
N TYR A 63 0.61 4.20 -8.44
CA TYR A 63 1.61 4.20 -9.52
C TYR A 63 1.68 2.88 -10.27
N HIS A 64 1.33 1.77 -9.64
CA HIS A 64 1.56 0.42 -10.15
C HIS A 64 0.26 -0.36 -10.39
N GLY A 65 -0.88 0.35 -10.54
CA GLY A 65 -2.15 -0.23 -10.95
C GLY A 65 -3.06 -0.67 -9.80
N GLU A 66 -2.69 -0.40 -8.56
CA GLU A 66 -3.40 -0.90 -7.38
C GLU A 66 -4.84 -0.39 -7.29
N ASP A 67 -5.14 0.81 -7.77
CA ASP A 67 -6.54 1.32 -7.81
C ASP A 67 -7.46 0.36 -8.58
N GLY A 68 -6.99 -0.16 -9.71
CA GLY A 68 -7.73 -1.11 -10.54
C GLY A 68 -7.89 -2.46 -9.86
N ILE A 69 -6.81 -2.98 -9.30
CA ILE A 69 -6.79 -4.26 -8.60
C ILE A 69 -7.73 -4.23 -7.39
N ILE A 70 -7.67 -3.18 -6.58
CA ILE A 70 -8.56 -3.01 -5.42
C ILE A 70 -10.01 -2.92 -5.88
N ALA A 71 -10.31 -2.12 -6.90
CA ALA A 71 -11.66 -2.00 -7.43
C ALA A 71 -12.19 -3.34 -7.97
N TYR A 72 -11.35 -4.13 -8.65
CA TYR A 72 -11.69 -5.47 -9.11
C TYR A 72 -12.01 -6.42 -7.96
N LEU A 73 -11.17 -6.47 -6.93
CA LEU A 73 -11.42 -7.29 -5.74
C LEU A 73 -12.72 -6.92 -5.03
N LEU A 74 -13.03 -5.62 -4.96
CA LEU A 74 -14.29 -5.14 -4.37
C LEU A 74 -15.54 -5.51 -5.17
N GLU A 75 -15.42 -5.77 -6.47
CA GLU A 75 -16.52 -6.30 -7.31
C GLU A 75 -16.67 -7.83 -7.18
N GLN A 76 -15.64 -8.53 -6.68
CA GLN A 76 -15.66 -9.97 -6.47
C GLN A 76 -16.09 -10.38 -5.06
N LEU A 77 -16.01 -9.48 -4.09
CA LEU A 77 -16.27 -9.75 -2.69
C LEU A 77 -17.63 -9.18 -2.27
N ASP A 78 -18.40 -9.96 -1.53
CA ASP A 78 -19.68 -9.52 -1.02
C ASP A 78 -19.55 -8.79 0.33
N ASN A 79 -20.42 -7.78 0.55
CA ASN A 79 -20.58 -7.12 1.85
C ASN A 79 -19.31 -6.52 2.46
N VAL A 80 -18.38 -6.02 1.64
CA VAL A 80 -17.13 -5.41 2.12
C VAL A 80 -17.43 -4.11 2.89
N PRO A 81 -17.02 -4.00 4.17
CA PRO A 81 -17.19 -2.78 4.95
C PRO A 81 -16.46 -1.59 4.31
N LYS A 82 -17.14 -0.45 4.16
CA LYS A 82 -16.57 0.76 3.55
C LYS A 82 -15.68 1.52 4.54
N GLN A 83 -14.71 0.82 5.11
CA GLN A 83 -13.73 1.34 6.04
C GLN A 83 -12.34 0.84 5.68
N PHE A 84 -11.34 1.72 5.73
CA PHE A 84 -9.94 1.36 5.50
C PHE A 84 -9.03 1.79 6.66
N VAL A 85 -7.89 1.11 6.75
CA VAL A 85 -6.72 1.54 7.53
C VAL A 85 -5.52 1.53 6.60
N ASP A 86 -4.78 2.63 6.57
CA ASP A 86 -3.59 2.82 5.73
C ASP A 86 -2.41 3.19 6.62
N ILE A 87 -1.45 2.30 6.72
CA ILE A 87 -0.23 2.43 7.55
C ILE A 87 0.94 2.69 6.62
N GLY A 88 1.59 3.86 6.77
CA GLY A 88 2.56 4.39 5.82
C GLY A 88 1.89 5.23 4.72
N ALA A 89 0.88 6.00 5.11
CA ALA A 89 0.00 6.67 4.15
C ALA A 89 0.67 7.81 3.36
N GLY A 90 1.86 8.26 3.75
CA GLY A 90 2.58 9.35 3.12
C GLY A 90 1.73 10.62 3.01
N ASP A 91 1.56 11.13 1.79
CA ASP A 91 0.73 12.32 1.51
C ASP A 91 -0.79 12.04 1.48
N CYS A 92 -1.21 10.80 1.72
CA CYS A 92 -2.59 10.29 1.68
C CYS A 92 -3.29 10.46 0.32
N VAL A 93 -2.55 10.77 -0.73
CA VAL A 93 -3.10 11.00 -2.08
C VAL A 93 -2.50 10.04 -3.09
N LYS A 94 -1.25 9.62 -2.88
CA LYS A 94 -0.53 8.67 -3.73
C LYS A 94 -0.37 7.34 -3.03
N ASN A 95 -1.49 6.72 -2.65
CA ASN A 95 -1.50 5.47 -1.91
C ASN A 95 -2.71 4.61 -2.26
N ASN A 96 -2.75 3.39 -1.72
CA ASN A 96 -3.74 2.37 -2.03
C ASN A 96 -5.16 2.72 -1.59
N CYS A 97 -5.33 3.56 -0.56
CA CYS A 97 -6.65 3.92 -0.01
C CYS A 97 -7.24 5.21 -0.59
N ALA A 98 -6.44 6.00 -1.32
CA ALA A 98 -6.86 7.32 -1.79
C ALA A 98 -8.08 7.27 -2.72
N CYS A 99 -8.11 6.31 -3.64
CA CYS A 99 -9.24 6.12 -4.56
C CYS A 99 -10.53 5.78 -3.80
N LEU A 100 -10.45 4.93 -2.79
CA LEU A 100 -11.57 4.54 -1.92
C LEU A 100 -12.12 5.75 -1.16
N ALA A 101 -11.25 6.50 -0.51
CA ALA A 101 -11.62 7.71 0.24
C ALA A 101 -12.24 8.77 -0.67
N PHE A 102 -11.65 8.99 -1.86
CA PHE A 102 -12.05 10.10 -2.72
C PHE A 102 -13.26 9.74 -3.61
N HIS A 103 -13.22 8.62 -4.32
CA HIS A 103 -14.21 8.29 -5.33
C HIS A 103 -15.34 7.39 -4.81
N PHE A 104 -15.08 6.57 -3.80
CA PHE A 104 -16.04 5.59 -3.31
C PHE A 104 -16.63 5.93 -1.94
N ASN A 105 -16.26 7.10 -1.38
CA ASN A 105 -16.74 7.62 -0.10
C ASN A 105 -16.53 6.65 1.07
N TRP A 106 -15.40 5.96 1.08
CA TRP A 106 -15.02 5.16 2.22
C TRP A 106 -14.54 6.04 3.38
N ASN A 107 -14.86 5.63 4.58
CA ASN A 107 -14.30 6.17 5.81
C ASN A 107 -12.97 5.50 6.11
N GLY A 108 -12.12 6.11 6.92
CA GLY A 108 -10.90 5.42 7.29
C GLY A 108 -9.88 6.27 8.03
N LEU A 109 -8.73 5.63 8.24
CA LEU A 109 -7.61 6.15 8.98
C LEU A 109 -6.35 6.08 8.15
N PHE A 110 -5.73 7.23 7.92
CA PHE A 110 -4.38 7.37 7.39
C PHE A 110 -3.41 7.57 8.55
N ILE A 111 -2.38 6.71 8.62
CA ILE A 111 -1.32 6.78 9.63
C ILE A 111 0.01 6.95 8.92
N ASP A 112 0.79 7.93 9.34
CA ASP A 112 2.16 8.13 8.88
C ASP A 112 2.98 8.81 9.99
N LYS A 113 4.28 8.53 10.06
CA LYS A 113 5.18 9.20 11.00
C LYS A 113 5.41 10.67 10.65
N ASN A 114 5.25 11.02 9.37
CA ASN A 114 5.49 12.36 8.86
C ASN A 114 4.21 13.21 8.85
N GLY A 115 4.04 14.05 9.87
CA GLY A 115 2.88 14.94 10.01
C GLY A 115 2.74 15.98 8.89
N ASP A 116 3.85 16.38 8.25
CA ASP A 116 3.83 17.33 7.12
C ASP A 116 3.20 16.67 5.88
N GLN A 117 3.54 15.42 5.62
CA GLN A 117 2.92 14.64 4.55
C GLN A 117 1.42 14.51 4.79
N LEU A 118 1.00 14.11 5.99
CA LEU A 118 -0.42 14.01 6.35
C LEU A 118 -1.16 15.34 6.20
N SER A 119 -0.48 16.49 6.35
CA SER A 119 -1.09 17.81 6.17
C SER A 119 -1.55 18.04 4.73
N ILE A 120 -0.90 17.41 3.74
CA ILE A 120 -1.30 17.44 2.33
C ILE A 120 -2.64 16.72 2.17
N GLY A 121 -2.76 15.50 2.72
CA GLY A 121 -4.00 14.75 2.74
C GLY A 121 -5.14 15.49 3.44
N ARG A 122 -4.90 16.08 4.62
CA ARG A 122 -5.92 16.89 5.33
C ARG A 122 -6.47 18.02 4.44
N LYS A 123 -5.61 18.72 3.71
CA LYS A 123 -6.02 19.77 2.77
C LYS A 123 -6.78 19.21 1.58
N PHE A 124 -6.34 18.08 1.04
CA PHE A 124 -6.95 17.44 -0.10
C PHE A 124 -8.38 16.97 0.21
N TYR A 125 -8.58 16.30 1.34
CA TYR A 125 -9.89 15.76 1.75
C TYR A 125 -10.79 16.76 2.48
N LYS A 126 -10.34 18.01 2.75
CA LYS A 126 -11.05 19.00 3.55
C LYS A 126 -12.54 19.12 3.18
N LYS A 127 -12.85 19.30 1.90
CA LYS A 127 -14.24 19.45 1.42
C LYS A 127 -15.10 18.19 1.63
N LYS A 128 -14.49 17.00 1.65
CA LYS A 128 -15.20 15.75 1.93
C LYS A 128 -15.50 15.61 3.41
N ILE A 129 -14.55 15.96 4.25
CA ILE A 129 -14.70 15.95 5.71
C ILE A 129 -15.77 16.96 6.13
N GLU A 130 -15.77 18.16 5.56
CA GLU A 130 -16.80 19.18 5.79
C GLU A 130 -18.22 18.70 5.38
N LYS A 131 -18.30 17.73 4.46
CA LYS A 131 -19.53 17.06 4.03
C LYS A 131 -19.87 15.80 4.80
N GLY A 132 -19.16 15.51 5.89
CA GLY A 132 -19.43 14.40 6.79
C GLY A 132 -18.65 13.10 6.53
N ALA A 133 -17.63 13.11 5.65
CA ALA A 133 -16.77 11.93 5.50
C ALA A 133 -15.90 11.73 6.75
N ALA A 134 -15.92 10.52 7.34
CA ALA A 134 -15.12 10.18 8.51
C ALA A 134 -13.71 9.72 8.10
N ILE A 135 -12.91 10.65 7.58
CA ILE A 135 -11.51 10.44 7.23
C ILE A 135 -10.64 11.04 8.34
N ARG A 136 -9.81 10.20 8.94
CA ARG A 136 -8.93 10.54 10.06
C ARG A 136 -7.46 10.46 9.63
N PHE A 137 -6.62 11.26 10.30
CA PHE A 137 -5.18 11.33 10.02
C PHE A 137 -4.44 11.34 11.34
N LEU A 138 -3.55 10.40 11.52
CA LEU A 138 -2.77 10.25 12.74
C LEU A 138 -1.26 10.30 12.42
N ALA A 139 -0.59 11.30 12.95
CA ALA A 139 0.86 11.38 12.90
C ALA A 139 1.43 10.51 14.02
N SER A 140 1.94 9.33 13.67
CA SER A 140 2.51 8.40 14.62
C SER A 140 3.45 7.44 13.91
N GLU A 141 4.58 7.16 14.51
CA GLU A 141 5.39 6.00 14.15
C GLU A 141 4.71 4.74 14.65
N VAL A 142 4.48 3.78 13.75
CA VAL A 142 3.80 2.51 14.06
C VAL A 142 4.85 1.46 14.40
N SER A 143 4.63 0.75 15.50
CA SER A 143 5.47 -0.35 15.98
C SER A 143 4.63 -1.57 16.35
N VAL A 144 5.28 -2.71 16.57
CA VAL A 144 4.59 -3.94 17.02
C VAL A 144 3.92 -3.76 18.39
N GLU A 145 4.46 -2.86 19.22
CA GLU A 145 3.96 -2.58 20.56
C GLU A 145 2.71 -1.68 20.55
N ASN A 146 2.60 -0.76 19.56
CA ASN A 146 1.58 0.27 19.60
C ASN A 146 0.49 0.16 18.53
N VAL A 147 0.66 -0.65 17.47
CA VAL A 147 -0.25 -0.71 16.32
C VAL A 147 -1.70 -0.97 16.72
N ASN A 148 -1.93 -1.89 17.64
CA ASN A 148 -3.27 -2.23 18.10
C ASN A 148 -3.91 -1.09 18.92
N GLU A 149 -3.13 -0.46 19.79
CA GLU A 149 -3.58 0.67 20.60
C GLU A 149 -3.91 1.90 19.75
N ILE A 150 -3.08 2.21 18.75
CA ILE A 150 -3.27 3.32 17.81
C ILE A 150 -4.61 3.16 17.07
N ILE A 151 -4.86 1.98 16.52
CA ILE A 151 -6.08 1.70 15.75
C ILE A 151 -7.31 1.71 16.67
N ALA A 152 -7.22 1.15 17.89
CA ALA A 152 -8.28 1.18 18.88
C ALA A 152 -8.66 2.61 19.26
N LYS A 153 -7.67 3.45 19.61
CA LYS A 153 -7.88 4.86 19.98
C LYS A 153 -8.47 5.69 18.84
N ALA A 154 -8.18 5.33 17.61
CA ALA A 154 -8.78 5.97 16.45
C ALA A 154 -10.26 5.62 16.26
N GLY A 155 -10.82 4.70 17.05
CA GLY A 155 -12.22 4.29 16.97
C GLY A 155 -12.56 3.59 15.65
N ILE A 156 -11.62 2.83 15.10
CA ILE A 156 -11.85 1.95 13.97
C ILE A 156 -12.57 0.70 14.47
N SER A 157 -13.64 0.29 13.80
CA SER A 157 -14.31 -0.98 14.10
C SER A 157 -13.40 -2.15 13.74
N ASN A 158 -13.67 -3.33 14.30
CA ASN A 158 -12.94 -4.54 13.94
C ASN A 158 -13.20 -5.00 12.49
N GLU A 159 -14.30 -4.57 11.90
CA GLU A 159 -14.65 -4.84 10.50
C GLU A 159 -14.08 -3.75 9.59
N VAL A 160 -13.06 -4.10 8.86
CA VAL A 160 -12.34 -3.23 7.93
C VAL A 160 -12.40 -3.85 6.54
N GLY A 161 -12.75 -3.07 5.54
CA GLY A 161 -12.77 -3.54 4.15
C GLY A 161 -11.36 -3.71 3.59
N LEU A 162 -10.48 -2.73 3.85
CA LEU A 162 -9.11 -2.76 3.34
C LEU A 162 -8.11 -2.28 4.39
N LEU A 163 -7.05 -3.06 4.56
CA LEU A 163 -5.83 -2.69 5.26
C LEU A 163 -4.71 -2.54 4.23
N SER A 164 -4.03 -1.41 4.22
CA SER A 164 -2.79 -1.19 3.47
C SER A 164 -1.64 -1.01 4.45
N ILE A 165 -0.51 -1.69 4.22
CA ILE A 165 0.73 -1.56 4.99
C ILE A 165 1.88 -1.35 4.02
N ASP A 166 2.54 -0.19 4.12
CA ASP A 166 3.68 0.20 3.29
C ASP A 166 4.52 1.21 4.09
N ILE A 167 5.47 0.68 4.88
CA ILE A 167 6.31 1.47 5.81
C ILE A 167 7.80 1.30 5.57
N ASP A 168 8.16 0.77 4.40
CA ASP A 168 9.55 0.61 3.97
C ASP A 168 10.41 -0.24 4.93
N GLY A 169 9.85 -1.38 5.47
CA GLY A 169 10.73 -2.27 6.20
C GLY A 169 10.11 -3.20 7.25
N ASN A 170 9.33 -2.69 8.18
CA ASN A 170 8.75 -3.51 9.25
C ASN A 170 7.34 -4.04 8.95
N ASP A 171 6.89 -4.01 7.71
CA ASP A 171 5.55 -4.36 7.24
C ASP A 171 5.08 -5.72 7.73
N TYR A 172 5.92 -6.74 7.56
CA TYR A 172 5.69 -8.10 8.05
C TYR A 172 5.40 -8.12 9.55
N TRP A 173 6.22 -7.42 10.32
CA TRP A 173 6.14 -7.43 11.78
C TRP A 173 4.91 -6.69 12.28
N ILE A 174 4.54 -5.58 11.64
CA ILE A 174 3.32 -4.85 11.93
C ILE A 174 2.10 -5.72 11.63
N TRP A 175 2.05 -6.37 10.45
CA TRP A 175 0.94 -7.27 10.13
C TRP A 175 0.86 -8.45 11.09
N LYS A 176 2.00 -9.02 11.46
CA LYS A 176 2.07 -10.12 12.43
C LYS A 176 1.51 -9.71 13.79
N ALA A 177 1.86 -8.53 14.30
CA ALA A 177 1.41 -8.00 15.58
C ALA A 177 -0.06 -7.54 15.59
N LEU A 178 -0.61 -7.19 14.44
CA LEU A 178 -1.96 -6.65 14.33
C LEU A 178 -3.02 -7.73 14.50
N TYR A 179 -3.93 -7.57 15.50
CA TYR A 179 -4.98 -8.54 15.81
C TYR A 179 -6.36 -7.93 16.05
N ILE A 180 -6.48 -6.62 16.31
CA ILE A 180 -7.75 -6.01 16.70
C ILE A 180 -8.70 -5.75 15.54
N ILE A 181 -8.21 -5.80 14.30
CA ILE A 181 -9.01 -5.68 13.09
C ILE A 181 -8.87 -6.92 12.22
N GLN A 182 -9.94 -7.20 11.44
CA GLN A 182 -9.99 -8.34 10.52
C GLN A 182 -10.40 -7.83 9.13
N PRO A 183 -9.48 -7.23 8.36
CA PRO A 183 -9.79 -6.68 7.04
C PRO A 183 -10.25 -7.76 6.05
N CYS A 184 -11.14 -7.40 5.11
CA CYS A 184 -11.51 -8.28 4.01
C CYS A 184 -10.35 -8.43 3.01
N ILE A 185 -9.66 -7.32 2.74
CA ILE A 185 -8.51 -7.25 1.84
C ILE A 185 -7.31 -6.69 2.61
N VAL A 186 -6.15 -7.32 2.44
CA VAL A 186 -4.86 -6.79 2.90
C VAL A 186 -3.98 -6.51 1.70
N VAL A 187 -3.45 -5.31 1.59
CA VAL A 187 -2.40 -4.91 0.64
C VAL A 187 -1.15 -4.66 1.44
N ILE A 188 -0.06 -5.32 1.07
CA ILE A 188 1.19 -5.21 1.82
C ILE A 188 2.40 -5.23 0.89
N GLU A 189 3.38 -4.37 1.18
CA GLU A 189 4.63 -4.33 0.42
C GLU A 189 5.46 -5.60 0.63
N ALA A 190 6.00 -6.13 -0.46
CA ALA A 190 6.90 -7.28 -0.49
C ALA A 190 8.25 -6.92 -1.09
N LYS A 191 9.31 -7.49 -0.52
CA LYS A 191 10.65 -7.39 -1.08
C LYS A 191 10.88 -8.54 -2.07
N VAL A 192 10.46 -8.32 -3.31
CA VAL A 192 10.54 -9.31 -4.39
C VAL A 192 11.99 -9.69 -4.72
N GLU A 193 12.94 -8.82 -4.42
CA GLU A 193 14.38 -9.01 -4.64
C GLU A 193 14.96 -10.14 -3.81
N PHE A 194 14.26 -10.59 -2.76
CA PHE A 194 14.64 -11.80 -2.01
C PHE A 194 14.29 -13.10 -2.75
N GLY A 195 13.66 -13.03 -3.93
CA GLY A 195 13.31 -14.21 -4.74
C GLY A 195 12.48 -15.23 -3.95
N HIS A 196 12.79 -16.51 -4.13
CA HIS A 196 12.08 -17.62 -3.50
C HIS A 196 12.58 -17.97 -2.08
N HIS A 197 13.30 -17.06 -1.43
CA HIS A 197 13.75 -17.29 -0.05
C HIS A 197 12.63 -16.97 0.94
N ASN A 198 12.43 -17.82 1.94
CA ASN A 198 11.47 -17.56 3.04
C ASN A 198 12.17 -16.79 4.16
N ILE A 199 12.39 -15.49 3.96
CA ILE A 199 13.18 -14.62 4.83
C ILE A 199 12.50 -13.27 5.09
N VAL A 200 12.79 -12.74 6.27
CA VAL A 200 12.37 -11.41 6.72
C VAL A 200 13.58 -10.71 7.37
N VAL A 201 13.74 -9.44 7.12
CA VAL A 201 14.69 -8.63 7.89
C VAL A 201 14.23 -8.58 9.35
N PRO A 202 15.14 -8.80 10.34
CA PRO A 202 14.76 -8.76 11.75
C PRO A 202 14.05 -7.47 12.13
N TYR A 203 13.09 -7.55 13.05
CA TYR A 203 12.43 -6.36 13.58
C TYR A 203 13.44 -5.44 14.26
N GLY A 204 13.36 -4.15 13.96
CA GLY A 204 14.18 -3.14 14.61
C GLY A 204 13.96 -1.74 14.06
N PRO A 205 14.09 -0.70 14.91
CA PRO A 205 13.99 0.69 14.48
C PRO A 205 15.13 1.08 13.51
N GLU A 206 16.24 0.35 13.55
CA GLU A 206 17.43 0.60 12.72
C GLU A 206 17.21 0.18 11.27
N ASN A 207 16.26 -0.71 10.99
CA ASN A 207 16.01 -1.25 9.67
C ASN A 207 15.33 -0.26 8.71
N HIS A 208 14.70 0.79 9.25
CA HIS A 208 14.19 1.92 8.48
C HIS A 208 15.29 2.89 7.99
N HIS A 209 16.53 2.74 8.50
CA HIS A 209 17.67 3.62 8.25
C HIS A 209 18.96 2.85 8.02
N SER A 210 18.86 1.59 7.59
CA SER A 210 20.08 0.85 7.21
C SER A 210 20.82 1.65 6.13
N ALA A 211 22.13 1.70 6.24
CA ALA A 211 22.97 2.36 5.24
C ALA A 211 22.81 1.71 3.85
N ASP A 212 22.30 0.48 3.82
CA ASP A 212 21.90 -0.23 2.60
C ASP A 212 20.38 -0.31 2.50
N ASN A 213 19.78 0.54 1.66
CA ASN A 213 18.33 0.55 1.37
C ASN A 213 17.79 -0.77 0.81
N ARG A 214 18.65 -1.72 0.45
CA ARG A 214 18.29 -3.05 -0.02
C ARG A 214 17.91 -4.00 1.11
N TYR A 215 18.40 -3.74 2.33
CA TYR A 215 18.22 -4.59 3.51
C TYR A 215 17.02 -4.11 4.32
N ASN A 216 15.80 -4.38 3.81
CA ASN A 216 14.55 -4.09 4.49
C ASN A 216 13.45 -5.06 4.04
N GLY A 217 12.34 -5.14 4.79
CA GLY A 217 11.11 -5.82 4.39
C GLY A 217 11.12 -7.34 4.53
N ALA A 218 10.21 -7.98 3.82
CA ALA A 218 9.97 -9.42 3.85
C ALA A 218 9.76 -9.98 2.44
N SER A 219 10.19 -11.20 2.22
CA SER A 219 9.98 -11.92 0.97
C SER A 219 8.50 -12.26 0.72
N VAL A 220 8.16 -12.53 -0.54
CA VAL A 220 6.83 -13.01 -0.94
C VAL A 220 6.47 -14.29 -0.17
N GLU A 221 7.40 -15.24 -0.07
CA GLU A 221 7.22 -16.51 0.66
C GLU A 221 6.87 -16.29 2.13
N ALA A 222 7.59 -15.38 2.79
CA ALA A 222 7.35 -15.06 4.20
C ALA A 222 5.97 -14.44 4.41
N LEU A 223 5.56 -13.51 3.55
CA LEU A 223 4.25 -12.88 3.64
C LEU A 223 3.11 -13.86 3.33
N VAL A 224 3.29 -14.77 2.37
CA VAL A 224 2.30 -15.84 2.09
C VAL A 224 2.14 -16.76 3.29
N LYS A 225 3.23 -17.15 3.94
CA LYS A 225 3.17 -17.96 5.16
C LYS A 225 2.43 -17.23 6.28
N LEU A 226 2.80 -15.97 6.55
CA LEU A 226 2.12 -15.15 7.55
C LEU A 226 0.63 -14.99 7.24
N GLY A 227 0.28 -14.73 5.97
CA GLY A 227 -1.10 -14.64 5.52
C GLY A 227 -1.90 -15.90 5.87
N LYS A 228 -1.36 -17.09 5.58
CA LYS A 228 -1.97 -18.38 5.93
C LYS A 228 -2.17 -18.53 7.44
N GLU A 229 -1.18 -18.18 8.26
CA GLU A 229 -1.26 -18.20 9.72
C GLU A 229 -2.36 -17.28 10.27
N LYS A 230 -2.62 -16.15 9.59
CA LYS A 230 -3.65 -15.17 9.93
C LYS A 230 -5.03 -15.46 9.31
N GLY A 231 -5.17 -16.55 8.56
CA GLY A 231 -6.44 -16.94 7.92
C GLY A 231 -6.70 -16.26 6.58
N TYR A 232 -5.67 -15.83 5.88
CA TYR A 232 -5.72 -15.22 4.56
C TYR A 232 -5.03 -16.06 3.50
N LYS A 233 -5.44 -15.89 2.24
CA LYS A 233 -4.76 -16.41 1.06
C LYS A 233 -4.31 -15.27 0.16
N LEU A 234 -3.14 -15.44 -0.45
CA LEU A 234 -2.67 -14.60 -1.54
C LEU A 234 -3.59 -14.79 -2.75
N VAL A 235 -4.04 -13.72 -3.38
CA VAL A 235 -4.83 -13.76 -4.63
C VAL A 235 -4.08 -13.14 -5.81
N GLY A 236 -2.95 -12.51 -5.58
CA GLY A 236 -2.09 -11.93 -6.61
C GLY A 236 -1.31 -10.73 -6.12
N ALA A 237 -0.71 -10.02 -7.07
CA ALA A 237 0.06 -8.80 -6.84
C ALA A 237 -0.15 -7.80 -7.99
N ASN A 238 0.40 -6.59 -7.84
CA ASN A 238 0.61 -5.70 -8.98
C ASN A 238 1.62 -6.31 -9.96
N VAL A 239 1.79 -5.71 -11.14
CA VAL A 239 2.61 -6.28 -12.21
C VAL A 239 4.03 -6.62 -11.78
N GLN A 240 4.66 -5.77 -10.98
CA GLN A 240 6.03 -5.94 -10.51
C GLN A 240 6.15 -6.84 -9.27
N GLY A 241 5.03 -7.15 -8.61
CA GLY A 241 5.03 -7.96 -7.38
C GLY A 241 5.31 -7.18 -6.09
N TYR A 242 5.48 -5.86 -6.16
CA TYR A 242 5.82 -5.06 -4.96
C TYR A 242 4.69 -5.00 -3.94
N ASN A 243 3.44 -4.96 -4.38
CA ASN A 243 2.26 -5.01 -3.52
C ASN A 243 1.53 -6.33 -3.67
N LEU A 244 1.45 -7.10 -2.60
CA LEU A 244 0.70 -8.36 -2.53
C LEU A 244 -0.72 -8.10 -2.03
N PHE A 245 -1.68 -8.83 -2.60
CA PHE A 245 -3.09 -8.75 -2.24
C PHE A 245 -3.56 -10.05 -1.61
N PHE A 246 -4.05 -9.95 -0.38
CA PHE A 246 -4.59 -11.08 0.37
C PHE A 246 -6.07 -10.85 0.65
N VAL A 247 -6.84 -11.95 0.64
CA VAL A 247 -8.23 -11.98 1.07
C VAL A 247 -8.43 -13.09 2.11
N LYS A 248 -9.51 -13.04 2.87
CA LYS A 248 -9.84 -14.12 3.82
C LYS A 248 -9.97 -15.48 3.10
N ASN A 249 -9.59 -16.56 3.77
CA ASN A 249 -9.59 -17.90 3.18
C ASN A 249 -10.96 -18.40 2.70
N ASN A 250 -12.04 -17.89 3.29
CA ASN A 250 -13.42 -18.27 2.95
C ASN A 250 -14.00 -17.56 1.71
N GLU A 251 -13.27 -16.62 1.13
CA GLU A 251 -13.71 -15.95 -0.10
C GLU A 251 -13.55 -16.86 -1.32
N ASP A 252 -14.48 -16.76 -2.28
CA ASP A 252 -14.46 -17.56 -3.51
C ASP A 252 -13.57 -16.93 -4.59
N LEU A 253 -12.28 -16.85 -4.31
CA LEU A 253 -11.24 -16.38 -5.23
C LEU A 253 -10.11 -17.41 -5.28
N SER A 254 -9.56 -17.62 -6.45
CA SER A 254 -8.42 -18.53 -6.61
C SER A 254 -7.20 -18.01 -5.86
N ALA A 255 -6.53 -18.90 -5.13
CA ALA A 255 -5.25 -18.58 -4.51
C ALA A 255 -4.14 -18.49 -5.56
N ALA A 256 -3.28 -17.50 -5.42
CA ALA A 256 -2.02 -17.39 -6.14
C ALA A 256 -0.88 -17.99 -5.29
N THR A 257 0.22 -18.32 -5.95
CA THR A 257 1.45 -18.82 -5.36
C THR A 257 2.57 -17.77 -5.49
N PRO A 258 3.66 -17.86 -4.70
CA PRO A 258 4.85 -17.04 -4.93
C PRO A 258 5.39 -17.16 -6.37
N ASP A 259 5.34 -18.34 -6.97
CA ASP A 259 5.76 -18.55 -8.35
C ASP A 259 4.93 -17.73 -9.36
N ASP A 260 3.63 -17.53 -9.10
CA ASP A 260 2.79 -16.69 -9.94
C ASP A 260 3.18 -15.20 -9.88
N ILE A 261 3.78 -14.77 -8.77
CA ILE A 261 4.21 -13.39 -8.54
C ILE A 261 5.62 -13.13 -9.08
N LEU A 262 6.54 -14.06 -8.81
CA LEU A 262 7.98 -13.88 -9.07
C LEU A 262 8.40 -14.23 -10.51
N VAL A 263 7.46 -14.22 -11.46
CA VAL A 263 7.72 -14.59 -12.88
C VAL A 263 8.00 -13.40 -13.79
N HIS A 264 7.71 -12.17 -13.36
CA HIS A 264 7.90 -11.00 -14.21
C HIS A 264 9.40 -10.82 -14.52
N PRO A 265 9.81 -10.62 -15.78
CA PRO A 265 11.23 -10.60 -16.15
C PRO A 265 12.06 -9.52 -15.45
N GLU A 266 11.47 -8.37 -15.14
CA GLU A 266 12.15 -7.31 -14.38
C GLU A 266 12.33 -7.71 -12.92
N THR A 267 11.32 -8.32 -12.31
CA THR A 267 11.38 -8.86 -10.96
C THR A 267 12.47 -9.92 -10.83
N VAL A 268 12.53 -10.88 -11.77
CA VAL A 268 13.58 -11.92 -11.76
C VAL A 268 14.98 -11.32 -11.90
N ARG A 269 15.14 -10.27 -12.70
CA ARG A 269 16.43 -9.58 -12.84
C ARG A 269 16.83 -8.78 -11.60
N SER A 270 15.87 -8.40 -10.75
CA SER A 270 16.14 -7.66 -9.53
C SER A 270 16.55 -8.53 -8.35
N PHE A 271 16.49 -9.86 -8.46
CA PHE A 271 16.85 -10.77 -7.36
C PHE A 271 18.27 -10.49 -6.87
N TYR A 272 18.40 -10.40 -5.55
CA TYR A 272 19.71 -10.23 -4.94
C TYR A 272 20.56 -11.48 -5.11
N PRO A 273 21.87 -11.30 -5.34
CA PRO A 273 22.79 -12.42 -5.43
C PRO A 273 22.95 -13.12 -4.07
N GLU A 274 23.27 -14.41 -4.09
CA GLU A 274 23.51 -15.20 -2.87
C GLU A 274 24.55 -14.60 -1.94
N SER A 275 25.55 -13.89 -2.47
CA SER A 275 26.54 -13.17 -1.67
C SER A 275 25.88 -12.14 -0.76
N PHE A 276 24.94 -11.34 -1.29
CA PHE A 276 24.19 -10.37 -0.49
C PHE A 276 23.37 -11.05 0.61
N LEU A 277 22.69 -12.14 0.28
CA LEU A 277 21.86 -12.88 1.24
C LEU A 277 22.70 -13.50 2.36
N ASN A 278 23.92 -13.96 2.05
CA ASN A 278 24.83 -14.56 3.02
C ASN A 278 25.54 -13.53 3.92
N GLU A 279 25.71 -12.30 3.45
CA GLU A 279 26.34 -11.20 4.21
C GLU A 279 25.38 -10.60 5.28
N HIS A 280 24.07 -10.83 5.18
CA HIS A 280 23.06 -10.23 6.03
C HIS A 280 22.37 -11.26 6.93
N LYS A 281 21.86 -10.80 8.07
CA LYS A 281 21.08 -11.64 8.99
C LYS A 281 19.60 -11.56 8.65
N PHE A 282 19.00 -12.72 8.42
CA PHE A 282 17.55 -12.83 8.20
C PHE A 282 16.90 -13.75 9.23
N VAL A 283 15.62 -13.52 9.47
CA VAL A 283 14.74 -14.45 10.20
C VAL A 283 14.03 -15.32 9.19
N LYS A 284 13.99 -16.62 9.43
CA LYS A 284 13.09 -17.51 8.67
C LYS A 284 11.67 -17.31 9.18
N ALA A 285 10.76 -17.01 8.28
CA ALA A 285 9.35 -16.85 8.59
C ALA A 285 8.67 -18.21 8.86
#